data_6b7694342afa88f143625777593c8515
#
_entry.id   6b7694342afa88f143625777593c8515
#
_cell.length_a   1.000
_cell.length_b   1.000
_cell.length_c   1.000
_cell.angle_alpha   90.00
_cell.angle_beta   90.00
_cell.angle_gamma   90.00
#
_symmetry.space_group_name_H-M   'P 1'
#
loop_
_entity.id
_entity.type
_entity.pdbx_description
1 polymer ?
#
loop_
_entity_poly.entity_id
_entity_poly.type
_entity_poly.pdbx_seq_one_letter_code
_entity_poly.pdbx_strand_id
1 'polypeptide(L)'
;MEGNFIIIDDGAGINKIGIRVKLNSYSFSDVENHNYILLRYDLMNSTTSTIDNLYAGLFFDWDITDGSDDFTAYDTIGNFGYCYHIGGNHTTWVAAALVSSESYGFWVINNQGSDGGFSIYDGYADSEKWQSLSSGIGKPQAGAGDVFHVISGGPYSIQPNETIHIAFSIAAGFNIDELRNAISNSRNKYPQIPTSIINEEIELPSEFSLSQNYPNPFNPTTKISWRSPVGSWQVLKVFDILGNEVATLVNEYNPAGSYEIVFSAIGTRYDVSLPSGVYFYQLKVGGFVGTKKMILLR
;
A
#
# COMPACT_ATOMS: atom_id res chain seq x y z
N MET A 1 -14.37 -4.55 9.04
CA MET A 1 -13.99 -3.21 8.51
C MET A 1 -13.37 -3.44 7.15
N GLU A 2 -13.68 -2.61 6.18
CA GLU A 2 -13.15 -2.68 4.82
C GLU A 2 -12.50 -1.34 4.45
N GLY A 3 -11.36 -1.39 3.78
CA GLY A 3 -10.67 -0.23 3.22
C GLY A 3 -10.22 -0.54 1.80
N ASN A 4 -10.17 0.46 0.92
CA ASN A 4 -9.70 0.28 -0.45
C ASN A 4 -8.87 1.46 -0.94
N PHE A 5 -7.94 1.20 -1.87
CA PHE A 5 -7.23 2.21 -2.65
C PHE A 5 -6.74 1.62 -3.99
N ILE A 6 -6.36 2.50 -4.91
CA ILE A 6 -5.92 2.11 -6.25
C ILE A 6 -4.51 2.59 -6.51
N ILE A 7 -3.75 1.72 -7.16
CA ILE A 7 -2.42 1.98 -7.68
C ILE A 7 -2.44 1.75 -9.19
N ILE A 8 -1.77 2.62 -9.94
CA ILE A 8 -1.54 2.45 -11.38
C ILE A 8 -0.04 2.58 -11.64
N ASP A 9 0.44 1.92 -12.67
CA ASP A 9 1.86 1.91 -13.04
C ASP A 9 2.29 3.07 -13.96
N ASP A 10 1.47 4.12 -14.06
CA ASP A 10 1.75 5.29 -14.92
C ASP A 10 3.07 6.00 -14.58
N GLY A 11 3.52 5.90 -13.32
CA GLY A 11 4.81 6.44 -12.87
C GLY A 11 6.04 5.64 -13.32
N ALA A 12 5.87 4.42 -13.83
CA ALA A 12 6.98 3.56 -14.23
C ALA A 12 7.64 3.97 -15.58
N GLY A 13 7.11 4.97 -16.28
CA GLY A 13 7.66 5.48 -17.54
C GLY A 13 7.72 4.39 -18.61
N ILE A 14 8.92 4.15 -19.14
CA ILE A 14 9.15 3.13 -20.18
C ILE A 14 9.01 1.69 -19.67
N ASN A 15 9.05 1.48 -18.36
CA ASN A 15 8.89 0.16 -17.73
C ASN A 15 7.43 -0.16 -17.37
N LYS A 16 6.50 0.68 -17.79
CA LYS A 16 5.08 0.48 -17.58
C LYS A 16 4.60 -0.81 -18.24
N ILE A 17 3.94 -1.67 -17.47
CA ILE A 17 3.36 -2.94 -17.95
C ILE A 17 1.84 -2.86 -18.16
N GLY A 18 1.19 -1.77 -17.74
CA GLY A 18 -0.23 -1.50 -17.95
C GLY A 18 -1.15 -2.25 -16.99
N ILE A 19 -0.72 -2.48 -15.77
CA ILE A 19 -1.55 -3.05 -14.72
C ILE A 19 -2.15 -1.96 -13.84
N ARG A 20 -3.45 -2.09 -13.58
CA ARG A 20 -4.14 -1.38 -12.50
C ARG A 20 -4.31 -2.32 -11.32
N VAL A 21 -4.01 -1.85 -10.13
CA VAL A 21 -4.13 -2.62 -8.90
C VAL A 21 -5.12 -1.93 -7.98
N LYS A 22 -6.19 -2.63 -7.60
CA LYS A 22 -7.06 -2.21 -6.49
C LYS A 22 -6.75 -3.08 -5.28
N LEU A 23 -6.40 -2.45 -4.17
CA LEU A 23 -6.25 -3.15 -2.89
C LEU A 23 -7.50 -2.99 -2.06
N ASN A 24 -7.99 -4.11 -1.54
CA ASN A 24 -9.06 -4.18 -0.56
C ASN A 24 -8.51 -4.87 0.70
N SER A 25 -8.74 -4.26 1.87
CA SER A 25 -8.36 -4.83 3.16
C SER A 25 -9.59 -5.21 3.98
N TYR A 26 -9.53 -6.35 4.64
CA TYR A 26 -10.62 -6.88 5.46
C TYR A 26 -10.11 -7.28 6.83
N SER A 27 -10.79 -6.82 7.87
CA SER A 27 -10.59 -7.26 9.24
C SER A 27 -11.90 -7.72 9.87
N PHE A 28 -11.82 -8.65 10.77
CA PHE A 28 -12.97 -9.35 11.35
C PHE A 28 -12.98 -9.17 12.87
N SER A 29 -14.17 -9.16 13.47
CA SER A 29 -14.34 -8.97 14.91
C SER A 29 -14.77 -10.25 15.66
N ASP A 30 -15.06 -11.32 14.92
CA ASP A 30 -15.40 -12.61 15.53
C ASP A 30 -14.15 -13.34 16.05
N VAL A 31 -14.33 -14.17 17.07
CA VAL A 31 -13.23 -14.82 17.82
C VAL A 31 -12.32 -15.68 16.94
N GLU A 32 -12.86 -16.27 15.88
CA GLU A 32 -12.10 -17.16 15.01
C GLU A 32 -11.24 -16.40 13.99
N ASN A 33 -11.59 -15.13 13.70
CA ASN A 33 -11.02 -14.39 12.59
C ASN A 33 -10.38 -13.05 13.00
N HIS A 34 -10.30 -12.71 14.27
CA HIS A 34 -9.81 -11.39 14.73
C HIS A 34 -8.29 -11.23 14.74
N ASN A 35 -7.54 -12.32 14.59
CA ASN A 35 -6.07 -12.33 14.69
C ASN A 35 -5.36 -12.32 13.33
N TYR A 36 -6.10 -12.03 12.25
CA TYR A 36 -5.54 -11.81 10.92
C TYR A 36 -6.31 -10.72 10.16
N ILE A 37 -5.66 -10.19 9.13
CA ILE A 37 -6.27 -9.36 8.10
C ILE A 37 -6.08 -10.02 6.74
N LEU A 38 -7.03 -9.79 5.83
CA LEU A 38 -6.91 -10.18 4.44
C LEU A 38 -6.65 -8.94 3.57
N LEU A 39 -5.67 -9.04 2.68
CA LEU A 39 -5.35 -8.06 1.67
C LEU A 39 -5.63 -8.68 0.31
N ARG A 40 -6.65 -8.21 -0.41
CA ARG A 40 -6.96 -8.64 -1.77
C ARG A 40 -6.54 -7.58 -2.77
N TYR A 41 -5.70 -7.98 -3.67
CA TYR A 41 -5.23 -7.19 -4.80
C TYR A 41 -5.97 -7.65 -6.06
N ASP A 42 -6.76 -6.76 -6.63
CA ASP A 42 -7.44 -6.98 -7.90
C ASP A 42 -6.56 -6.36 -9.00
N LEU A 43 -5.91 -7.19 -9.81
CA LEU A 43 -4.96 -6.80 -10.85
C LEU A 43 -5.66 -6.83 -12.20
N MET A 44 -5.85 -5.68 -12.82
CA MET A 44 -6.50 -5.53 -14.11
C MET A 44 -5.46 -5.21 -15.19
N ASN A 45 -5.45 -5.99 -16.26
CA ASN A 45 -4.70 -5.67 -17.47
C ASN A 45 -5.43 -4.60 -18.27
N SER A 46 -4.89 -3.38 -18.29
CA SER A 46 -5.45 -2.24 -19.04
C SER A 46 -4.84 -2.08 -20.44
N THR A 47 -4.07 -3.08 -20.92
CA THR A 47 -3.48 -3.09 -22.26
C THR A 47 -4.35 -3.84 -23.27
N THR A 48 -3.92 -3.83 -24.53
CA THR A 48 -4.54 -4.60 -25.61
C THR A 48 -3.89 -5.97 -25.87
N SER A 49 -2.86 -6.32 -25.07
CA SER A 49 -2.12 -7.57 -25.19
C SER A 49 -2.18 -8.36 -23.89
N THR A 50 -2.08 -9.68 -23.97
CA THR A 50 -1.95 -10.53 -22.79
C THR A 50 -0.67 -10.19 -22.02
N ILE A 51 -0.75 -10.13 -20.72
CA ILE A 51 0.40 -10.03 -19.81
C ILE A 51 0.65 -11.44 -19.28
N ASP A 52 1.74 -12.04 -19.71
CA ASP A 52 2.15 -13.38 -19.29
C ASP A 52 3.32 -13.34 -18.32
N ASN A 53 3.52 -14.47 -17.61
CA ASN A 53 4.64 -14.66 -16.69
C ASN A 53 4.72 -13.58 -15.60
N LEU A 54 3.56 -13.11 -15.13
CA LEU A 54 3.46 -12.14 -14.06
C LEU A 54 3.60 -12.84 -12.71
N TYR A 55 4.48 -12.33 -11.87
CA TYR A 55 4.57 -12.68 -10.46
C TYR A 55 4.15 -11.48 -9.61
N ALA A 56 3.40 -11.75 -8.55
CA ALA A 56 3.02 -10.73 -7.59
C ALA A 56 3.32 -11.20 -6.17
N GLY A 57 3.90 -10.32 -5.37
CA GLY A 57 4.30 -10.67 -4.01
C GLY A 57 4.34 -9.47 -3.09
N LEU A 58 4.43 -9.77 -1.79
CA LEU A 58 4.63 -8.81 -0.73
C LEU A 58 5.97 -9.05 -0.07
N PHE A 59 6.65 -7.95 0.18
CA PHE A 59 7.89 -7.89 0.92
C PHE A 59 7.57 -7.45 2.35
N PHE A 60 8.04 -8.20 3.35
CA PHE A 60 7.78 -7.94 4.75
C PHE A 60 9.08 -7.72 5.51
N ASP A 61 9.19 -6.53 6.06
CA ASP A 61 10.17 -6.11 7.04
C ASP A 61 9.51 -6.14 8.41
N TRP A 62 9.85 -7.14 9.21
CA TRP A 62 9.17 -7.44 10.47
C TRP A 62 9.98 -6.95 11.67
N ASP A 63 10.33 -5.75 11.79
CA ASP A 63 11.01 -5.25 12.99
C ASP A 63 10.21 -5.56 14.27
N ILE A 64 10.33 -6.82 14.74
CA ILE A 64 9.71 -7.24 15.99
C ILE A 64 10.61 -6.75 17.13
N THR A 65 10.14 -5.75 17.85
CA THR A 65 10.89 -5.00 18.88
C THR A 65 11.95 -4.04 18.31
N ASP A 66 13.15 -4.50 18.05
CA ASP A 66 14.28 -3.70 17.56
C ASP A 66 14.91 -4.26 16.26
N GLY A 67 14.35 -5.35 15.72
CA GLY A 67 14.80 -5.99 14.49
C GLY A 67 16.17 -6.65 14.53
N SER A 68 16.90 -6.61 15.67
CA SER A 68 18.29 -7.07 15.71
C SER A 68 18.44 -8.58 15.85
N ASP A 69 17.45 -9.26 16.42
CA ASP A 69 17.46 -10.68 16.76
C ASP A 69 16.19 -11.40 16.26
N ASP A 70 15.71 -11.03 15.10
CA ASP A 70 14.54 -11.67 14.49
C ASP A 70 14.92 -12.93 13.72
N PHE A 71 14.02 -13.89 13.71
CA PHE A 71 14.11 -15.11 12.95
C PHE A 71 12.92 -15.24 12.03
N THR A 72 13.16 -15.46 10.76
CA THR A 72 12.10 -15.70 9.77
C THR A 72 12.28 -17.05 9.08
N ALA A 73 11.19 -17.75 8.89
CA ALA A 73 11.20 -19.05 8.21
C ALA A 73 9.85 -19.36 7.52
N TYR A 74 9.88 -20.42 6.72
CA TYR A 74 8.73 -20.99 6.06
C TYR A 74 8.17 -22.18 6.82
N ASP A 75 6.87 -22.13 7.17
CA ASP A 75 6.16 -23.27 7.73
C ASP A 75 5.61 -24.18 6.62
N THR A 76 6.19 -25.36 6.48
CA THR A 76 5.81 -26.34 5.45
C THR A 76 4.49 -27.03 5.73
N ILE A 77 3.95 -26.97 6.95
CA ILE A 77 2.67 -27.56 7.33
C ILE A 77 1.53 -26.64 6.94
N GLY A 78 1.65 -25.37 7.34
CA GLY A 78 0.63 -24.36 7.06
C GLY A 78 0.86 -23.57 5.77
N ASN A 79 1.99 -23.76 5.11
CA ASN A 79 2.40 -23.07 3.88
C ASN A 79 2.34 -21.55 4.00
N PHE A 80 3.17 -20.99 4.89
CA PHE A 80 3.28 -19.55 5.11
C PHE A 80 4.65 -19.15 5.62
N GLY A 81 5.03 -17.88 5.43
CA GLY A 81 6.19 -17.28 6.08
C GLY A 81 5.83 -16.78 7.48
N TYR A 82 6.73 -16.92 8.43
CA TYR A 82 6.57 -16.37 9.78
C TYR A 82 7.85 -15.73 10.29
N CYS A 83 7.68 -14.82 11.24
CA CYS A 83 8.78 -14.17 11.93
C CYS A 83 8.49 -14.08 13.43
N TYR A 84 9.54 -14.19 14.25
CA TYR A 84 9.48 -13.96 15.67
C TYR A 84 10.84 -13.48 16.20
N HIS A 85 10.82 -12.77 17.32
CA HIS A 85 12.03 -12.31 17.98
C HIS A 85 12.64 -13.40 18.89
N ILE A 86 13.97 -13.60 18.79
CA ILE A 86 14.71 -14.63 19.53
C ILE A 86 15.23 -14.08 20.86
N GLY A 87 14.56 -13.40 21.62
CA GLY A 87 15.10 -12.89 22.88
C GLY A 87 14.05 -12.23 23.76
N GLY A 88 14.42 -12.05 25.02
CA GLY A 88 13.58 -11.31 25.95
C GLY A 88 12.24 -11.99 26.27
N ASN A 89 11.29 -11.19 26.76
CA ASN A 89 9.94 -11.62 27.12
C ASN A 89 8.91 -11.40 26.01
N HIS A 90 9.35 -11.19 24.76
CA HIS A 90 8.47 -10.93 23.64
C HIS A 90 7.91 -12.23 23.09
N THR A 91 6.58 -12.32 23.07
CA THR A 91 5.85 -13.54 22.65
C THR A 91 5.09 -13.33 21.35
N THR A 92 5.25 -12.17 20.69
CA THR A 92 4.54 -11.90 19.44
C THR A 92 5.21 -12.60 18.28
N TRP A 93 4.45 -13.42 17.58
CA TRP A 93 4.79 -14.04 16.32
C TRP A 93 3.91 -13.45 15.22
N VAL A 94 4.45 -13.28 14.04
CA VAL A 94 3.71 -12.78 12.86
C VAL A 94 3.86 -13.73 11.69
N ALA A 95 2.87 -13.73 10.81
CA ALA A 95 2.88 -14.56 9.62
C ALA A 95 2.31 -13.83 8.41
N ALA A 96 2.79 -14.21 7.23
CA ALA A 96 2.21 -13.82 5.95
C ALA A 96 2.02 -15.05 5.06
N ALA A 97 0.89 -15.13 4.38
CA ALA A 97 0.55 -16.24 3.48
C ALA A 97 -0.18 -15.74 2.24
N LEU A 98 0.10 -16.36 1.10
CA LEU A 98 -0.80 -16.30 -0.05
C LEU A 98 -2.01 -17.20 0.22
N VAL A 99 -3.22 -16.66 0.06
CA VAL A 99 -4.48 -17.39 0.37
C VAL A 99 -5.38 -17.61 -0.85
N SER A 100 -5.08 -16.96 -1.98
CA SER A 100 -5.85 -17.08 -3.22
C SER A 100 -5.39 -18.19 -4.16
N SER A 101 -4.24 -18.82 -3.90
CA SER A 101 -3.64 -19.84 -4.74
C SER A 101 -2.82 -20.81 -3.92
N GLU A 102 -2.63 -22.03 -4.43
CA GLU A 102 -1.71 -23.03 -3.88
C GLU A 102 -0.28 -22.91 -4.46
N SER A 103 -0.10 -22.15 -5.54
CA SER A 103 1.22 -21.89 -6.14
C SER A 103 1.81 -20.63 -5.55
N TYR A 104 2.76 -20.79 -4.64
CA TYR A 104 3.40 -19.67 -3.97
C TYR A 104 4.92 -19.82 -3.93
N GLY A 105 5.58 -18.64 -3.87
CA GLY A 105 7.00 -18.50 -3.59
C GLY A 105 7.23 -17.95 -2.19
N PHE A 106 8.38 -18.31 -1.63
CA PHE A 106 8.89 -17.78 -0.38
C PHE A 106 10.41 -17.60 -0.47
N TRP A 107 10.87 -16.43 -0.07
CA TRP A 107 12.29 -16.12 -0.06
C TRP A 107 12.63 -15.28 1.16
N VAL A 108 13.63 -15.71 1.92
CA VAL A 108 14.14 -14.94 3.04
C VAL A 108 15.37 -14.15 2.64
N ILE A 109 15.48 -12.95 3.18
CA ILE A 109 16.62 -12.04 3.00
C ILE A 109 17.18 -11.70 4.37
N ASN A 110 18.49 -11.92 4.55
CA ASN A 110 19.23 -11.32 5.65
C ASN A 110 19.81 -10.00 5.14
N ASN A 111 19.46 -8.89 5.78
CA ASN A 111 19.79 -7.56 5.30
C ASN A 111 21.24 -7.30 5.01
N GLN A 112 22.11 -7.94 5.78
CA GLN A 112 23.54 -7.76 5.63
C GLN A 112 24.15 -8.68 4.56
N GLY A 113 23.37 -9.58 3.97
CA GLY A 113 23.88 -10.58 3.02
C GLY A 113 24.91 -11.54 3.65
N SER A 114 25.00 -11.58 4.98
CA SER A 114 26.05 -12.32 5.72
C SER A 114 25.94 -13.85 5.56
N ASP A 115 24.82 -14.33 5.05
CA ASP A 115 24.54 -15.75 4.78
C ASP A 115 24.73 -16.12 3.30
N GLY A 116 25.35 -15.24 2.50
CA GLY A 116 25.57 -15.43 1.06
C GLY A 116 24.33 -15.17 0.18
N GLY A 117 23.26 -14.60 0.76
CA GLY A 117 22.07 -14.17 0.04
C GLY A 117 22.17 -12.71 -0.46
N PHE A 118 21.01 -12.14 -0.76
CA PHE A 118 20.92 -10.72 -1.14
C PHE A 118 21.22 -9.81 0.04
N SER A 119 21.79 -8.63 -0.24
CA SER A 119 21.80 -7.50 0.68
C SER A 119 20.83 -6.46 0.16
N ILE A 120 19.99 -5.88 1.03
CA ILE A 120 19.14 -4.76 0.61
C ILE A 120 19.84 -3.42 0.79
N TYR A 121 20.94 -3.36 1.53
CA TYR A 121 21.71 -2.13 1.75
C TYR A 121 22.49 -1.67 0.51
N ASP A 122 22.71 -2.54 -0.47
CA ASP A 122 23.35 -2.22 -1.75
C ASP A 122 22.32 -1.95 -2.87
N GLY A 123 21.01 -1.99 -2.54
CA GLY A 123 19.94 -1.50 -3.42
C GLY A 123 19.03 -2.55 -4.03
N TYR A 124 18.82 -3.72 -3.43
CA TYR A 124 17.85 -4.77 -3.85
C TYR A 124 17.49 -4.69 -5.35
N ALA A 125 18.38 -5.26 -6.16
CA ALA A 125 18.34 -5.12 -7.62
C ALA A 125 17.11 -5.81 -8.25
N ASP A 126 16.70 -5.42 -9.44
CA ASP A 126 15.54 -6.03 -10.13
C ASP A 126 15.72 -7.52 -10.39
N SER A 127 16.96 -8.00 -10.62
CA SER A 127 17.26 -9.43 -10.71
C SER A 127 17.04 -10.19 -9.41
N GLU A 128 17.31 -9.57 -8.26
CA GLU A 128 17.09 -10.15 -6.94
C GLU A 128 15.60 -10.17 -6.57
N LYS A 129 14.88 -9.07 -6.91
CA LYS A 129 13.41 -9.03 -6.81
C LYS A 129 12.78 -10.12 -7.65
N TRP A 130 13.21 -10.27 -8.90
CA TRP A 130 12.73 -11.33 -9.78
C TRP A 130 13.00 -12.71 -9.20
N GLN A 131 14.21 -12.98 -8.73
CA GLN A 131 14.57 -14.24 -8.14
C GLN A 131 13.74 -14.56 -6.89
N SER A 132 13.57 -13.58 -5.99
CA SER A 132 12.78 -13.77 -4.77
C SER A 132 11.29 -14.03 -5.03
N LEU A 133 10.75 -13.51 -6.15
CA LEU A 133 9.35 -13.70 -6.53
C LEU A 133 9.11 -15.01 -7.29
N SER A 134 10.08 -15.45 -8.12
CA SER A 134 9.85 -16.50 -9.13
C SER A 134 10.50 -17.85 -8.85
N SER A 135 11.31 -17.97 -7.80
CA SER A 135 12.06 -19.21 -7.52
C SER A 135 11.30 -20.25 -6.68
N GLY A 136 10.00 -20.06 -6.45
CA GLY A 136 9.24 -20.92 -5.54
C GLY A 136 9.75 -20.77 -4.09
N ILE A 137 9.88 -21.87 -3.35
CA ILE A 137 10.47 -21.83 -2.01
C ILE A 137 11.99 -21.92 -2.16
N GLY A 138 12.64 -20.77 -2.38
CA GLY A 138 14.06 -20.72 -2.69
C GLY A 138 14.94 -20.73 -1.45
N LYS A 139 14.75 -19.79 -0.53
CA LYS A 139 15.50 -19.69 0.72
C LYS A 139 14.54 -19.73 1.90
N PRO A 140 14.47 -20.86 2.64
CA PRO A 140 13.37 -21.12 3.56
C PRO A 140 13.51 -20.50 4.95
N GLN A 141 14.71 -20.01 5.35
CA GLN A 141 14.92 -19.40 6.66
C GLN A 141 16.16 -18.52 6.72
N ALA A 142 16.15 -17.55 7.62
CA ALA A 142 17.29 -16.77 8.07
C ALA A 142 17.07 -16.24 9.50
N GLY A 143 18.14 -15.85 10.17
CA GLY A 143 18.16 -15.27 11.51
C GLY A 143 19.23 -15.94 12.38
N ALA A 144 19.51 -15.48 13.57
CA ALA A 144 18.98 -14.25 14.18
C ALA A 144 19.61 -13.01 13.55
N GLY A 145 18.82 -11.95 13.34
CA GLY A 145 19.31 -10.70 12.78
C GLY A 145 18.18 -9.85 12.20
N ASP A 146 18.59 -8.83 11.48
CA ASP A 146 17.71 -7.99 10.67
C ASP A 146 17.33 -8.75 9.39
N VAL A 147 16.11 -9.27 9.34
CA VAL A 147 15.65 -10.24 8.32
C VAL A 147 14.29 -9.86 7.72
N PHE A 148 14.16 -10.11 6.42
CA PHE A 148 12.90 -9.97 5.68
C PHE A 148 12.45 -11.27 5.08
N HIS A 149 11.19 -11.31 4.66
CA HIS A 149 10.78 -12.33 3.73
C HIS A 149 9.83 -11.80 2.63
N VAL A 150 9.85 -12.49 1.51
CA VAL A 150 8.94 -12.28 0.38
C VAL A 150 8.00 -13.46 0.31
N ILE A 151 6.70 -13.17 0.22
CA ILE A 151 5.66 -14.13 -0.16
C ILE A 151 5.17 -13.75 -1.54
N SER A 152 5.10 -14.70 -2.46
CA SER A 152 4.69 -14.43 -3.85
C SER A 152 3.77 -15.50 -4.39
N GLY A 153 3.12 -15.19 -5.50
CA GLY A 153 2.35 -16.11 -6.34
C GLY A 153 2.63 -15.85 -7.81
N GLY A 154 2.37 -16.84 -8.62
CA GLY A 154 2.59 -16.82 -10.07
C GLY A 154 3.26 -18.10 -10.60
N PRO A 155 3.53 -18.17 -11.93
CA PRO A 155 3.25 -17.12 -12.91
C PRO A 155 1.75 -17.00 -13.21
N TYR A 156 1.27 -15.77 -13.37
CA TYR A 156 -0.08 -15.45 -13.80
C TYR A 156 -0.07 -15.01 -15.27
N SER A 157 -1.18 -15.28 -15.97
CA SER A 157 -1.48 -14.74 -17.30
C SER A 157 -2.78 -13.95 -17.20
N ILE A 158 -2.80 -12.71 -17.69
CA ILE A 158 -3.94 -11.82 -17.62
C ILE A 158 -4.29 -11.33 -19.02
N GLN A 159 -5.48 -11.72 -19.54
CA GLN A 159 -5.96 -11.28 -20.83
C GLN A 159 -6.28 -9.78 -20.85
N PRO A 160 -6.33 -9.12 -22.02
CA PRO A 160 -6.78 -7.73 -22.12
C PRO A 160 -8.12 -7.50 -21.41
N ASN A 161 -8.20 -6.47 -20.57
CA ASN A 161 -9.35 -6.13 -19.73
C ASN A 161 -9.79 -7.20 -18.71
N GLU A 162 -9.02 -8.26 -18.53
CA GLU A 162 -9.25 -9.23 -17.48
C GLU A 162 -8.74 -8.68 -16.13
N THR A 163 -9.40 -9.11 -15.06
CA THR A 163 -8.97 -8.86 -13.67
C THR A 163 -8.77 -10.18 -12.97
N ILE A 164 -7.59 -10.38 -12.41
CA ILE A 164 -7.32 -11.49 -11.48
C ILE A 164 -7.30 -10.99 -10.04
N HIS A 165 -7.58 -11.89 -9.11
CA HIS A 165 -7.60 -11.59 -7.68
C HIS A 165 -6.50 -12.35 -6.97
N ILE A 166 -5.59 -11.63 -6.34
CA ILE A 166 -4.51 -12.19 -5.53
C ILE A 166 -4.71 -11.74 -4.10
N ALA A 167 -4.72 -12.67 -3.16
CA ALA A 167 -4.98 -12.33 -1.77
C ALA A 167 -3.92 -12.90 -0.84
N PHE A 168 -3.53 -12.07 0.12
CA PHE A 168 -2.60 -12.39 1.18
C PHE A 168 -3.29 -12.26 2.53
N SER A 169 -2.88 -13.11 3.47
CA SER A 169 -3.23 -12.99 4.88
C SER A 169 -2.03 -12.52 5.66
N ILE A 170 -2.22 -11.58 6.57
CA ILE A 170 -1.24 -11.18 7.58
C ILE A 170 -1.86 -11.55 8.94
N ALA A 171 -1.16 -12.35 9.72
CA ALA A 171 -1.63 -12.87 10.99
C ALA A 171 -0.63 -12.58 12.12
N ALA A 172 -1.15 -12.52 13.34
CA ALA A 172 -0.36 -12.44 14.55
C ALA A 172 -0.83 -13.48 15.59
N GLY A 173 0.09 -13.93 16.43
CA GLY A 173 -0.16 -14.90 17.49
C GLY A 173 0.99 -14.96 18.49
N PHE A 174 0.93 -15.91 19.40
CA PHE A 174 1.95 -16.09 20.44
C PHE A 174 2.83 -17.33 20.21
N ASN A 175 2.52 -18.14 19.20
CA ASN A 175 3.26 -19.33 18.81
C ASN A 175 2.87 -19.80 17.40
N ILE A 176 3.59 -20.81 16.89
CA ILE A 176 3.39 -21.33 15.54
C ILE A 176 2.00 -21.95 15.33
N ASP A 177 1.43 -22.58 16.35
CA ASP A 177 0.11 -23.26 16.22
C ASP A 177 -1.02 -22.24 16.12
N GLU A 178 -0.93 -21.11 16.82
CA GLU A 178 -1.86 -20.00 16.66
C GLU A 178 -1.76 -19.38 15.27
N LEU A 179 -0.56 -19.22 14.72
CA LEU A 179 -0.38 -18.76 13.35
C LEU A 179 -0.96 -19.75 12.33
N ARG A 180 -0.73 -21.07 12.50
CA ARG A 180 -1.34 -22.10 11.65
C ARG A 180 -2.86 -22.02 11.66
N ASN A 181 -3.46 -21.86 12.83
CA ASN A 181 -4.90 -21.69 12.97
C ASN A 181 -5.39 -20.42 12.28
N ALA A 182 -4.74 -19.29 12.50
CA ALA A 182 -5.08 -18.01 11.88
C ALA A 182 -5.02 -18.08 10.33
N ILE A 183 -3.94 -18.64 9.79
CA ILE A 183 -3.77 -18.80 8.33
C ILE A 183 -4.79 -19.79 7.77
N SER A 184 -5.07 -20.90 8.45
CA SER A 184 -6.13 -21.84 8.06
C SER A 184 -7.51 -21.17 8.02
N ASN A 185 -7.86 -20.40 9.06
CA ASN A 185 -9.10 -19.65 9.11
C ASN A 185 -9.18 -18.58 8.00
N SER A 186 -8.08 -17.90 7.72
CA SER A 186 -8.04 -16.90 6.65
C SER A 186 -8.26 -17.51 5.27
N ARG A 187 -7.72 -18.71 5.00
CA ARG A 187 -7.98 -19.46 3.75
C ARG A 187 -9.44 -19.90 3.62
N ASN A 188 -10.05 -20.33 4.73
CA ASN A 188 -11.48 -20.68 4.77
C ASN A 188 -12.37 -19.44 4.61
N LYS A 189 -11.92 -18.28 5.08
CA LYS A 189 -12.67 -17.03 5.03
C LYS A 189 -12.59 -16.35 3.66
N TYR A 190 -11.42 -16.40 2.99
CA TYR A 190 -11.21 -15.71 1.72
C TYR A 190 -12.26 -16.02 0.65
N PRO A 191 -12.65 -17.28 0.36
CA PRO A 191 -13.68 -17.58 -0.63
C PRO A 191 -15.08 -17.05 -0.29
N GLN A 192 -15.33 -16.66 0.96
CA GLN A 192 -16.59 -16.07 1.41
C GLN A 192 -16.65 -14.56 1.21
N ILE A 193 -15.52 -13.93 0.89
CA ILE A 193 -15.45 -12.50 0.56
C ILE A 193 -16.05 -12.33 -0.83
N PRO A 194 -17.09 -11.49 -1.00
CA PRO A 194 -17.68 -11.27 -2.30
C PRO A 194 -16.62 -10.81 -3.30
N THR A 195 -16.44 -11.54 -4.37
CA THR A 195 -15.70 -11.11 -5.56
C THR A 195 -16.56 -10.24 -6.45
N SER A 196 -17.74 -9.83 -5.99
CA SER A 196 -18.53 -8.87 -6.73
C SER A 196 -17.59 -7.72 -7.05
N ILE A 197 -17.19 -7.70 -8.30
CA ILE A 197 -16.92 -6.47 -9.00
C ILE A 197 -18.16 -5.62 -8.69
N ILE A 198 -18.12 -4.85 -7.61
CA ILE A 198 -18.81 -3.60 -7.69
C ILE A 198 -18.09 -2.99 -8.88
N ASN A 199 -18.77 -2.99 -10.03
CA ASN A 199 -18.51 -2.02 -11.07
C ASN A 199 -18.85 -0.64 -10.49
N GLU A 200 -18.20 -0.27 -9.39
CA GLU A 200 -17.68 1.05 -9.34
C GLU A 200 -16.65 1.03 -10.48
N GLU A 201 -17.07 1.33 -11.70
CA GLU A 201 -16.25 2.12 -12.57
C GLU A 201 -15.72 3.19 -11.65
N ILE A 202 -14.48 3.00 -11.18
CA ILE A 202 -13.75 4.12 -10.62
C ILE A 202 -13.52 4.92 -11.87
N GLU A 203 -14.53 5.74 -12.17
CA GLU A 203 -14.41 6.78 -13.17
C GLU A 203 -13.22 7.60 -12.69
N LEU A 204 -12.03 7.24 -13.21
CA LEU A 204 -10.91 8.15 -13.08
C LEU A 204 -11.46 9.49 -13.53
N PRO A 205 -11.22 10.54 -12.77
CA PRO A 205 -11.72 11.85 -13.17
C PRO A 205 -11.36 12.08 -14.64
N SER A 206 -12.33 12.36 -15.47
CA SER A 206 -12.09 12.68 -16.87
C SER A 206 -11.50 14.08 -17.05
N GLU A 207 -11.57 14.91 -16.00
CA GLU A 207 -11.13 16.30 -16.01
C GLU A 207 -10.43 16.68 -14.70
N PHE A 208 -9.47 17.61 -14.81
CA PHE A 208 -8.90 18.27 -13.65
C PHE A 208 -9.95 19.14 -12.97
N SER A 209 -10.04 19.05 -11.65
CA SER A 209 -10.87 19.96 -10.88
C SER A 209 -10.25 20.30 -9.53
N LEU A 210 -10.45 21.53 -9.08
CA LEU A 210 -10.20 21.98 -7.73
C LEU A 210 -11.53 22.44 -7.14
N SER A 211 -12.01 21.74 -6.11
CA SER A 211 -13.28 22.03 -5.47
C SER A 211 -13.19 23.24 -4.54
N GLN A 212 -14.33 23.88 -4.25
CA GLN A 212 -14.42 24.86 -3.19
C GLN A 212 -14.19 24.13 -1.85
N ASN A 213 -13.34 24.70 -0.97
CA ASN A 213 -13.11 24.15 0.35
C ASN A 213 -14.41 24.15 1.19
N TYR A 214 -14.56 23.16 2.03
CA TYR A 214 -15.72 23.05 2.90
C TYR A 214 -15.29 22.67 4.35
N PRO A 215 -15.82 23.39 5.35
CA PRO A 215 -16.65 24.61 5.27
C PRO A 215 -15.90 25.81 4.68
N ASN A 216 -16.64 26.78 4.13
CA ASN A 216 -16.14 28.09 3.74
C ASN A 216 -17.27 29.13 3.95
N PRO A 217 -17.16 30.09 4.87
CA PRO A 217 -16.01 30.34 5.78
C PRO A 217 -15.69 29.18 6.72
N PHE A 218 -14.45 29.12 7.22
CA PHE A 218 -13.98 28.03 8.10
C PHE A 218 -13.34 28.57 9.40
N ASN A 219 -13.33 27.71 10.45
CA ASN A 219 -12.74 28.01 11.77
C ASN A 219 -12.42 26.70 12.51
N PRO A 220 -11.19 26.37 12.85
CA PRO A 220 -9.95 26.78 12.19
C PRO A 220 -9.60 25.82 11.03
N THR A 221 -10.44 24.80 10.76
CA THR A 221 -10.16 23.72 9.80
C THR A 221 -11.12 23.72 8.63
N THR A 222 -10.62 23.31 7.48
CA THR A 222 -11.40 23.10 6.27
C THR A 222 -10.82 21.97 5.45
N LYS A 223 -11.64 21.33 4.63
CA LYS A 223 -11.24 20.30 3.66
C LYS A 223 -11.08 20.91 2.28
N ILE A 224 -10.01 20.58 1.59
CA ILE A 224 -9.76 20.94 0.20
C ILE A 224 -9.71 19.65 -0.61
N SER A 225 -10.54 19.54 -1.64
CA SER A 225 -10.64 18.36 -2.49
C SER A 225 -10.33 18.72 -3.93
N TRP A 226 -9.67 17.81 -4.65
CA TRP A 226 -9.37 17.98 -6.07
C TRP A 226 -9.37 16.65 -6.81
N ARG A 227 -9.36 16.73 -8.14
CA ARG A 227 -9.31 15.56 -9.03
C ARG A 227 -8.25 15.75 -10.09
N SER A 228 -7.55 14.67 -10.42
CA SER A 228 -6.58 14.60 -11.51
C SER A 228 -6.87 13.40 -12.41
N PRO A 229 -7.08 13.58 -13.71
CA PRO A 229 -7.27 12.47 -14.65
C PRO A 229 -5.97 11.74 -14.98
N VAL A 230 -4.83 12.27 -14.60
CA VAL A 230 -3.50 11.72 -14.90
C VAL A 230 -2.63 11.67 -13.66
N GLY A 231 -1.74 10.68 -13.60
CA GLY A 231 -0.65 10.66 -12.64
C GLY A 231 0.36 11.76 -12.97
N SER A 232 0.70 12.60 -11.99
CA SER A 232 1.62 13.73 -12.15
C SER A 232 2.12 14.24 -10.82
N TRP A 233 3.18 15.04 -10.87
CA TRP A 233 3.59 15.84 -9.72
C TRP A 233 2.52 16.86 -9.40
N GLN A 234 2.03 16.86 -8.15
CA GLN A 234 0.94 17.71 -7.68
C GLN A 234 1.45 18.67 -6.62
N VAL A 235 1.14 19.95 -6.80
CA VAL A 235 1.53 21.00 -5.85
C VAL A 235 0.27 21.78 -5.44
N LEU A 236 -0.07 21.74 -4.15
CA LEU A 236 -1.16 22.51 -3.58
C LEU A 236 -0.61 23.49 -2.53
N LYS A 237 -0.76 24.77 -2.79
CA LYS A 237 -0.25 25.85 -1.93
C LYS A 237 -1.33 26.80 -1.51
N VAL A 238 -1.13 27.43 -0.36
CA VAL A 238 -2.00 28.51 0.20
C VAL A 238 -1.25 29.83 0.15
N PHE A 239 -1.98 30.90 -0.20
CA PHE A 239 -1.46 32.25 -0.35
C PHE A 239 -2.32 33.26 0.41
N ASP A 240 -1.71 34.32 0.88
CA ASP A 240 -2.42 35.51 1.40
C ASP A 240 -2.95 36.39 0.25
N ILE A 241 -3.61 37.51 0.60
CA ILE A 241 -4.17 38.47 -0.37
C ILE A 241 -3.10 39.23 -1.18
N LEU A 242 -1.85 39.21 -0.73
CA LEU A 242 -0.71 39.83 -1.42
C LEU A 242 0.00 38.87 -2.34
N GLY A 243 -0.40 37.60 -2.35
CA GLY A 243 0.21 36.54 -3.15
C GLY A 243 1.43 35.89 -2.47
N ASN A 244 1.69 36.17 -1.20
CA ASN A 244 2.74 35.48 -0.46
C ASN A 244 2.28 34.06 -0.12
N GLU A 245 3.16 33.08 -0.32
CA GLU A 245 2.93 31.70 0.09
C GLU A 245 2.92 31.61 1.63
N VAL A 246 1.84 31.05 2.19
CA VAL A 246 1.69 30.84 3.63
C VAL A 246 1.74 29.38 4.03
N ALA A 247 1.48 28.45 3.10
CA ALA A 247 1.64 27.02 3.32
C ALA A 247 1.77 26.26 2.00
N THR A 248 2.56 25.20 1.99
CA THR A 248 2.53 24.13 0.97
C THR A 248 1.85 22.91 1.58
N LEU A 249 0.70 22.53 1.05
CA LEU A 249 -0.11 21.42 1.57
C LEU A 249 0.24 20.08 0.92
N VAL A 250 0.56 20.10 -0.38
CA VAL A 250 0.96 18.94 -1.17
C VAL A 250 2.12 19.36 -2.07
N ASN A 251 3.14 18.53 -2.19
CA ASN A 251 4.25 18.69 -3.11
C ASN A 251 4.87 17.32 -3.40
N GLU A 252 4.15 16.47 -4.13
CA GLU A 252 4.52 15.08 -4.36
C GLU A 252 3.92 14.55 -5.67
N TYR A 253 4.43 13.41 -6.14
CA TYR A 253 3.81 12.67 -7.24
C TYR A 253 2.60 11.92 -6.73
N ASN A 254 1.44 12.14 -7.37
CA ASN A 254 0.22 11.40 -7.10
C ASN A 254 -0.35 10.79 -8.40
N PRO A 255 -0.88 9.54 -8.37
CA PRO A 255 -1.57 8.91 -9.50
C PRO A 255 -2.77 9.71 -10.00
N ALA A 256 -3.44 9.25 -11.07
CA ALA A 256 -4.77 9.74 -11.41
C ALA A 256 -5.75 9.37 -10.29
N GLY A 257 -6.64 10.31 -9.90
CA GLY A 257 -7.54 10.06 -8.77
C GLY A 257 -8.23 11.30 -8.22
N SER A 258 -9.00 11.06 -7.15
CA SER A 258 -9.64 12.10 -6.33
C SER A 258 -8.94 12.17 -4.97
N TYR A 259 -8.66 13.38 -4.53
CA TYR A 259 -7.84 13.66 -3.35
C TYR A 259 -8.54 14.63 -2.41
N GLU A 260 -8.21 14.52 -1.13
CA GLU A 260 -8.69 15.43 -0.10
C GLU A 260 -7.60 15.68 0.95
N ILE A 261 -7.47 16.91 1.41
CA ILE A 261 -6.59 17.27 2.53
C ILE A 261 -7.32 18.18 3.51
N VAL A 262 -7.07 17.98 4.79
CA VAL A 262 -7.54 18.89 5.84
C VAL A 262 -6.48 19.97 6.06
N PHE A 263 -6.89 21.22 5.87
CA PHE A 263 -6.08 22.38 6.19
C PHE A 263 -6.52 22.98 7.53
N SER A 264 -5.56 23.27 8.42
CA SER A 264 -5.77 23.95 9.69
C SER A 264 -5.03 25.28 9.72
N ALA A 265 -5.73 26.34 10.09
CA ALA A 265 -5.15 27.68 10.30
C ALA A 265 -4.46 27.82 11.67
N ILE A 266 -4.46 26.79 12.50
CA ILE A 266 -3.74 26.73 13.79
C ILE A 266 -2.69 25.65 13.68
N GLY A 267 -1.41 26.01 13.84
CA GLY A 267 -0.29 25.15 13.53
C GLY A 267 -0.15 23.93 14.45
N THR A 268 -0.20 22.76 13.84
CA THR A 268 0.44 21.55 14.35
C THR A 268 1.25 20.84 13.27
N ARG A 269 0.95 21.06 12.00
CA ARG A 269 1.64 20.39 10.87
C ARG A 269 2.45 21.35 10.00
N TYR A 270 2.10 22.67 10.01
CA TYR A 270 2.73 23.66 9.11
C TYR A 270 3.26 24.88 9.86
N ASP A 271 3.23 24.87 11.21
CA ASP A 271 3.72 25.92 12.10
C ASP A 271 3.12 27.32 11.81
N VAL A 272 1.90 27.36 11.25
CA VAL A 272 1.23 28.56 10.78
C VAL A 272 0.05 28.90 11.68
N SER A 273 0.04 30.10 12.24
CA SER A 273 -1.13 30.68 12.90
C SER A 273 -1.61 31.87 12.06
N LEU A 274 -2.63 31.61 11.23
CA LEU A 274 -3.14 32.60 10.29
C LEU A 274 -4.22 33.51 10.97
N PRO A 275 -4.20 34.82 10.75
CA PRO A 275 -5.28 35.70 11.19
C PRO A 275 -6.55 35.52 10.37
N SER A 276 -7.71 35.97 10.91
CA SER A 276 -8.95 36.05 10.14
C SER A 276 -8.74 36.86 8.87
N GLY A 277 -9.26 36.34 7.75
CA GLY A 277 -9.04 37.01 6.47
C GLY A 277 -9.38 36.15 5.25
N VAL A 278 -9.08 36.73 4.10
CA VAL A 278 -9.22 36.05 2.80
C VAL A 278 -7.88 35.44 2.41
N TYR A 279 -7.93 34.18 1.99
CA TYR A 279 -6.80 33.42 1.47
C TYR A 279 -7.16 32.79 0.13
N PHE A 280 -6.14 32.38 -0.61
CA PHE A 280 -6.30 31.63 -1.85
C PHE A 280 -5.53 30.33 -1.75
N TYR A 281 -6.05 29.26 -2.33
CA TYR A 281 -5.29 28.04 -2.53
C TYR A 281 -5.22 27.72 -4.02
N GLN A 282 -4.07 27.24 -4.44
CA GLN A 282 -3.77 26.97 -5.83
C GLN A 282 -3.22 25.55 -5.98
N LEU A 283 -3.84 24.79 -6.87
CA LEU A 283 -3.38 23.48 -7.31
C LEU A 283 -2.68 23.61 -8.67
N LYS A 284 -1.50 22.99 -8.77
CA LYS A 284 -0.79 22.79 -10.04
C LYS A 284 -0.61 21.30 -10.26
N VAL A 285 -1.04 20.77 -11.42
CA VAL A 285 -0.92 19.36 -11.80
C VAL A 285 -0.66 19.30 -13.29
N GLY A 286 0.55 18.90 -13.71
CA GLY A 286 0.93 18.95 -15.12
C GLY A 286 0.75 20.36 -15.70
N GLY A 287 -0.07 20.49 -16.74
CA GLY A 287 -0.44 21.79 -17.34
C GLY A 287 -1.64 22.49 -16.70
N PHE A 288 -2.30 21.86 -15.74
CA PHE A 288 -3.49 22.43 -15.07
C PHE A 288 -3.08 23.35 -13.91
N VAL A 289 -3.73 24.51 -13.82
CA VAL A 289 -3.64 25.42 -12.68
C VAL A 289 -5.04 25.85 -12.26
N GLY A 290 -5.45 25.46 -11.07
CA GLY A 290 -6.73 25.86 -10.47
C GLY A 290 -6.49 26.72 -9.22
N THR A 291 -7.26 27.81 -9.05
CA THR A 291 -7.18 28.66 -7.86
C THR A 291 -8.60 28.91 -7.31
N LYS A 292 -8.72 28.82 -5.98
CA LYS A 292 -9.95 29.09 -5.25
C LYS A 292 -9.71 30.03 -4.07
N LYS A 293 -10.74 30.76 -3.68
CA LYS A 293 -10.75 31.65 -2.52
C LYS A 293 -11.33 30.91 -1.31
N MET A 294 -10.75 31.13 -0.12
CA MET A 294 -11.29 30.70 1.16
C MET A 294 -11.29 31.84 2.18
N ILE A 295 -12.18 31.78 3.16
CA ILE A 295 -12.36 32.77 4.17
C ILE A 295 -12.18 32.14 5.57
N LEU A 296 -11.18 32.58 6.29
CA LEU A 296 -10.94 32.17 7.67
C LEU A 296 -11.65 33.15 8.62
N LEU A 297 -12.46 32.63 9.53
CA LEU A 297 -13.07 33.35 10.64
C LEU A 297 -12.52 32.78 11.95
N ARG A 298 -11.99 33.63 12.79
CA ARG A 298 -11.60 33.32 14.17
C ARG A 298 -12.51 33.99 15.16
#